data_fff8bc6913d0a1027e228abb10f60b77
#
_entry.id   fff8bc6913d0a1027e228abb10f60b77
#
_cell.length_a   1.000
_cell.length_b   1.000
_cell.length_c   1.000
_cell.angle_alpha   90.00
_cell.angle_beta   90.00
_cell.angle_gamma   90.00
#
_symmetry.space_group_name_H-M   'P 1'
#
loop_
_entity.id
_entity.type
_entity.pdbx_description
1 polymer ?
#
loop_
_entity_poly.entity_id
_entity_poly.type
_entity_poly.pdbx_seq_one_letter_code
_entity_poly.pdbx_strand_id
1 'polypeptide(L)'
;ADPYWFNSRWLALPWFYQQGYDILLYTLPFHGRRKAPTEPFGGYGYFAHGILHINEAVAQSVYDFRLFMDYLESTGVEKIGVTGISLGGYTSAILAAVEDRLQFSMPNVPVVSLVDLLYEWFPVAPLVKTGLRIAGINIHEARHTLSVQCPLTYAPKLPKERLMIISGAGDRLAPPKHSRLLWEHWDRCRLHWFPGNHILHLDQGKYLKDMAQFLRDINFDR
;
A
#
# COMPACT_ATOMS: atom_id res chain seq x y z
N ALA A 1 -20.06 -12.43 6.80
CA ALA A 1 -19.79 -11.12 7.42
C ALA A 1 -19.36 -10.14 6.33
N ASP A 2 -19.96 -8.97 6.28
CA ASP A 2 -19.62 -7.96 5.30
C ASP A 2 -18.18 -7.48 5.55
N PRO A 3 -17.25 -7.71 4.62
CA PRO A 3 -15.85 -7.31 4.78
C PRO A 3 -15.68 -5.79 5.01
N TYR A 4 -16.66 -4.98 4.61
CA TYR A 4 -16.64 -3.54 4.82
C TYR A 4 -16.75 -3.15 6.28
N TRP A 5 -17.57 -3.85 7.09
CA TRP A 5 -17.69 -3.52 8.51
C TRP A 5 -16.41 -3.79 9.30
N PHE A 6 -15.72 -4.89 9.02
CA PHE A 6 -14.43 -5.21 9.64
C PHE A 6 -13.34 -4.24 9.18
N ASN A 7 -13.24 -4.00 7.88
CA ASN A 7 -12.25 -3.13 7.29
C ASN A 7 -12.46 -1.65 7.68
N SER A 8 -13.72 -1.20 7.86
CA SER A 8 -14.01 0.19 8.20
C SER A 8 -13.33 0.64 9.48
N ARG A 9 -13.32 -0.21 10.51
CA ARG A 9 -12.69 0.11 11.80
C ARG A 9 -11.17 0.04 11.71
N TRP A 10 -10.63 -0.93 11.01
CA TRP A 10 -9.18 -1.10 10.85
C TRP A 10 -8.56 0.01 10.00
N LEU A 11 -9.24 0.40 8.93
CA LEU A 11 -8.86 1.52 8.07
C LEU A 11 -9.19 2.90 8.68
N ALA A 12 -9.71 2.96 9.89
CA ALA A 12 -10.14 4.19 10.57
C ALA A 12 -11.13 5.04 9.74
N LEU A 13 -12.00 4.42 8.93
CA LEU A 13 -12.94 5.15 8.07
C LEU A 13 -13.87 6.09 8.85
N PRO A 14 -14.44 5.70 10.03
CA PRO A 14 -15.26 6.62 10.82
C PRO A 14 -14.48 7.87 11.27
N TRP A 15 -13.19 7.72 11.53
CA TRP A 15 -12.35 8.83 11.92
C TRP A 15 -12.15 9.82 10.76
N PHE A 16 -11.83 9.34 9.56
CA PHE A 16 -11.72 10.20 8.37
C PHE A 16 -13.01 10.94 8.10
N TYR A 17 -14.15 10.25 8.15
CA TYR A 17 -15.45 10.87 7.97
C TYR A 17 -15.75 11.95 9.02
N GLN A 18 -15.42 11.70 10.28
CA GLN A 18 -15.56 12.68 11.37
C GLN A 18 -14.65 13.90 11.21
N GLN A 19 -13.54 13.75 10.47
CA GLN A 19 -12.66 14.88 10.12
C GLN A 19 -13.19 15.68 8.91
N GLY A 20 -14.31 15.26 8.31
CA GLY A 20 -14.93 15.95 7.17
C GLY A 20 -14.45 15.50 5.80
N TYR A 21 -13.76 14.36 5.71
CA TYR A 21 -13.30 13.81 4.43
C TYR A 21 -14.32 12.86 3.82
N ASP A 22 -14.54 12.99 2.52
CA ASP A 22 -15.16 11.95 1.72
C ASP A 22 -14.19 10.79 1.49
N ILE A 23 -14.72 9.56 1.40
CA ILE A 23 -13.91 8.35 1.34
C ILE A 23 -14.33 7.50 0.16
N LEU A 24 -13.41 7.25 -0.76
CA LEU A 24 -13.54 6.23 -1.78
C LEU A 24 -12.77 4.97 -1.37
N LEU A 25 -13.46 3.84 -1.24
CA LEU A 25 -12.83 2.54 -0.99
C LEU A 25 -12.46 1.88 -2.32
N TYR A 26 -11.19 1.98 -2.68
CA TYR A 26 -10.67 1.31 -3.87
C TYR A 26 -10.35 -0.15 -3.57
N THR A 27 -10.99 -1.07 -4.32
CA THR A 27 -10.72 -2.51 -4.24
C THR A 27 -9.76 -2.93 -5.34
N LEU A 28 -8.61 -3.46 -4.97
CA LEU A 28 -7.59 -3.97 -5.90
C LEU A 28 -8.12 -5.10 -6.78
N PRO A 29 -7.57 -5.31 -8.00
CA PRO A 29 -7.85 -6.48 -8.81
C PRO A 29 -7.73 -7.77 -8.01
N PHE A 30 -8.52 -8.77 -8.32
CA PHE A 30 -8.54 -10.09 -7.66
C PHE A 30 -8.92 -10.07 -6.16
N HIS A 31 -9.34 -8.93 -5.59
CA HIS A 31 -9.77 -8.83 -4.19
C HIS A 31 -11.28 -8.57 -4.08
N GLY A 32 -11.84 -8.96 -2.95
CA GLY A 32 -13.25 -8.74 -2.63
C GLY A 32 -14.19 -9.20 -3.75
N ARG A 33 -15.04 -8.31 -4.24
CA ARG A 33 -15.98 -8.59 -5.36
C ARG A 33 -15.30 -8.72 -6.72
N ARG A 34 -14.03 -8.34 -6.83
CA ARG A 34 -13.23 -8.47 -8.05
C ARG A 34 -12.50 -9.81 -8.14
N LYS A 35 -12.64 -10.68 -7.14
CA LYS A 35 -12.13 -12.04 -7.15
C LYS A 35 -12.91 -12.89 -8.15
N ALA A 36 -12.22 -13.68 -8.99
CA ALA A 36 -12.89 -14.65 -9.85
C ALA A 36 -13.59 -15.74 -9.01
N PRO A 37 -14.74 -16.26 -9.45
CA PRO A 37 -15.47 -17.31 -8.71
C PRO A 37 -14.64 -18.56 -8.45
N THR A 38 -13.70 -18.86 -9.35
CA THR A 38 -12.80 -20.02 -9.29
C THR A 38 -11.63 -19.87 -8.36
N GLU A 39 -11.34 -18.65 -7.89
CA GLU A 39 -10.23 -18.40 -6.99
C GLU A 39 -10.59 -18.79 -5.54
N PRO A 40 -9.66 -19.44 -4.80
CA PRO A 40 -9.96 -19.95 -3.45
C PRO A 40 -10.18 -18.83 -2.42
N PHE A 41 -9.46 -17.72 -2.54
CA PHE A 41 -9.57 -16.56 -1.62
C PHE A 41 -9.22 -15.24 -2.32
N GLY A 42 -9.59 -14.13 -1.69
CA GLY A 42 -9.27 -12.79 -2.21
C GLY A 42 -7.78 -12.54 -2.26
N GLY A 43 -7.28 -12.05 -3.40
CA GLY A 43 -5.86 -11.81 -3.64
C GLY A 43 -5.11 -13.01 -4.23
N TYR A 44 -5.72 -14.19 -4.33
CA TYR A 44 -5.08 -15.35 -4.94
C TYR A 44 -4.56 -15.02 -6.36
N GLY A 45 -5.44 -14.55 -7.24
CA GLY A 45 -5.09 -14.18 -8.61
C GLY A 45 -4.04 -13.08 -8.71
N TYR A 46 -3.86 -12.28 -7.66
CA TYR A 46 -2.84 -11.23 -7.65
C TYR A 46 -1.41 -11.79 -7.59
N PHE A 47 -1.20 -12.95 -6.95
CA PHE A 47 0.13 -13.49 -6.65
C PHE A 47 0.39 -14.89 -7.24
N ALA A 48 -0.65 -15.65 -7.58
CA ALA A 48 -0.52 -17.09 -7.83
C ALA A 48 -0.10 -17.48 -9.26
N HIS A 49 -0.15 -16.56 -10.21
CA HIS A 49 0.06 -16.86 -11.63
C HIS A 49 1.46 -16.49 -12.15
N GLY A 50 2.42 -16.35 -11.24
CA GLY A 50 3.83 -16.12 -11.57
C GLY A 50 4.23 -14.63 -11.56
N ILE A 51 5.53 -14.40 -11.71
CA ILE A 51 6.16 -13.09 -11.52
C ILE A 51 5.60 -12.03 -12.51
N LEU A 52 5.43 -12.40 -13.78
CA LEU A 52 4.93 -11.46 -14.78
C LEU A 52 3.49 -11.03 -14.50
N HIS A 53 2.67 -11.97 -14.04
CA HIS A 53 1.28 -11.66 -13.68
C HIS A 53 1.17 -10.69 -12.50
N ILE A 54 2.11 -10.74 -11.55
CA ILE A 54 2.18 -9.73 -10.47
C ILE A 54 2.38 -8.34 -11.06
N ASN A 55 3.26 -8.17 -12.04
CA ASN A 55 3.46 -6.88 -12.72
C ASN A 55 2.19 -6.40 -13.42
N GLU A 56 1.47 -7.30 -14.11
CA GLU A 56 0.19 -6.98 -14.76
C GLU A 56 -0.88 -6.58 -13.73
N ALA A 57 -0.98 -7.30 -12.61
CA ALA A 57 -1.93 -7.01 -11.54
C ALA A 57 -1.67 -5.64 -10.89
N VAL A 58 -0.40 -5.28 -10.69
CA VAL A 58 -0.01 -3.97 -10.16
C VAL A 58 -0.27 -2.87 -11.20
N ALA A 59 0.08 -3.10 -12.47
CA ALA A 59 -0.21 -2.16 -13.55
C ALA A 59 -1.72 -1.90 -13.68
N GLN A 60 -2.54 -2.96 -13.61
CA GLN A 60 -4.00 -2.85 -13.60
C GLN A 60 -4.49 -2.06 -12.38
N SER A 61 -3.86 -2.26 -11.20
CA SER A 61 -4.20 -1.49 -10.01
C SER A 61 -3.97 0.01 -10.20
N VAL A 62 -2.87 0.40 -10.82
CA VAL A 62 -2.57 1.80 -11.12
C VAL A 62 -3.54 2.36 -12.16
N TYR A 63 -3.79 1.60 -13.23
CA TYR A 63 -4.70 2.01 -14.29
C TYR A 63 -6.13 2.25 -13.78
N ASP A 64 -6.67 1.30 -13.03
CA ASP A 64 -8.00 1.42 -12.44
C ASP A 64 -8.09 2.60 -11.46
N PHE A 65 -7.04 2.81 -10.66
CA PHE A 65 -6.99 3.95 -9.76
C PHE A 65 -7.06 5.28 -10.52
N ARG A 66 -6.35 5.40 -11.64
CA ARG A 66 -6.41 6.59 -12.51
C ARG A 66 -7.81 6.84 -13.07
N LEU A 67 -8.52 5.78 -13.46
CA LEU A 67 -9.93 5.91 -13.88
C LEU A 67 -10.83 6.44 -12.75
N PHE A 68 -10.59 6.01 -11.50
CA PHE A 68 -11.29 6.59 -10.35
C PHE A 68 -10.91 8.06 -10.11
N MET A 69 -9.66 8.42 -10.30
CA MET A 69 -9.24 9.83 -10.24
C MET A 69 -9.97 10.67 -11.28
N ASP A 70 -10.00 10.21 -12.54
CA ASP A 70 -10.71 10.89 -13.64
C ASP A 70 -12.20 11.07 -13.31
N TYR A 71 -12.82 10.03 -12.76
CA TYR A 71 -14.21 10.08 -12.30
C TYR A 71 -14.40 11.11 -11.19
N LEU A 72 -13.57 11.09 -10.15
CA LEU A 72 -13.69 12.03 -9.02
C LEU A 72 -13.51 13.48 -9.49
N GLU A 73 -12.51 13.76 -10.32
CA GLU A 73 -12.28 15.08 -10.91
C GLU A 73 -13.49 15.53 -11.77
N SER A 74 -14.10 14.61 -12.52
CA SER A 74 -15.30 14.92 -13.31
C SER A 74 -16.53 15.27 -12.46
N THR A 75 -16.53 14.85 -11.19
CA THR A 75 -17.57 15.20 -10.21
C THR A 75 -17.25 16.45 -9.39
N GLY A 76 -16.14 17.13 -9.69
CA GLY A 76 -15.72 18.36 -9.03
C GLY A 76 -14.85 18.18 -7.79
N VAL A 77 -14.29 16.98 -7.56
CA VAL A 77 -13.33 16.76 -6.48
C VAL A 77 -11.98 17.35 -6.88
N GLU A 78 -11.50 18.31 -6.09
CA GLU A 78 -10.26 19.05 -6.38
C GLU A 78 -9.04 18.48 -5.68
N LYS A 79 -9.23 17.85 -4.50
CA LYS A 79 -8.12 17.34 -3.68
C LYS A 79 -8.30 15.85 -3.42
N ILE A 80 -7.36 15.06 -3.86
CA ILE A 80 -7.37 13.61 -3.68
C ILE A 80 -6.06 13.19 -3.01
N GLY A 81 -6.18 12.44 -1.93
CA GLY A 81 -5.04 11.81 -1.26
C GLY A 81 -5.23 10.30 -1.17
N VAL A 82 -4.17 9.57 -0.94
CA VAL A 82 -4.22 8.11 -0.85
C VAL A 82 -3.62 7.59 0.45
N THR A 83 -4.29 6.61 1.04
CA THR A 83 -3.78 5.82 2.16
C THR A 83 -4.18 4.36 1.98
N GLY A 84 -3.46 3.46 2.62
CA GLY A 84 -3.78 2.04 2.59
C GLY A 84 -2.90 1.25 3.54
N ILE A 85 -3.34 0.07 3.91
CA ILE A 85 -2.64 -0.82 4.85
C ILE A 85 -2.00 -1.98 4.09
N SER A 86 -0.78 -2.36 4.44
CA SER A 86 -0.10 -3.55 3.90
C SER A 86 0.04 -3.48 2.36
N LEU A 87 -0.64 -4.34 1.60
CA LEU A 87 -0.71 -4.25 0.13
C LEU A 87 -1.32 -2.92 -0.33
N GLY A 88 -2.29 -2.38 0.42
CA GLY A 88 -2.79 -1.02 0.20
C GLY A 88 -1.72 0.05 0.45
N GLY A 89 -0.87 -0.14 1.45
CA GLY A 89 0.30 0.71 1.70
C GLY A 89 1.33 0.64 0.59
N TYR A 90 1.59 -0.57 0.09
CA TYR A 90 2.42 -0.78 -1.10
C TYR A 90 1.86 -0.05 -2.32
N THR A 91 0.55 -0.20 -2.58
CA THR A 91 -0.13 0.47 -3.69
C THR A 91 -0.06 1.99 -3.54
N SER A 92 -0.28 2.52 -2.31
CA SER A 92 -0.17 3.95 -2.02
C SER A 92 1.25 4.48 -2.29
N ALA A 93 2.28 3.68 -1.98
CA ALA A 93 3.66 4.05 -2.25
C ALA A 93 3.98 4.07 -3.75
N ILE A 94 3.45 3.12 -4.54
CA ILE A 94 3.58 3.14 -6.00
C ILE A 94 2.85 4.35 -6.59
N LEU A 95 1.62 4.60 -6.16
CA LEU A 95 0.83 5.75 -6.64
C LEU A 95 1.54 7.08 -6.39
N ALA A 96 2.25 7.22 -5.26
CA ALA A 96 3.08 8.41 -5.01
C ALA A 96 4.20 8.61 -6.04
N ALA A 97 4.67 7.53 -6.68
CA ALA A 97 5.72 7.59 -7.70
C ALA A 97 5.19 7.79 -9.13
N VAL A 98 3.92 7.41 -9.41
CA VAL A 98 3.40 7.39 -10.78
C VAL A 98 2.23 8.33 -11.02
N GLU A 99 1.61 8.91 -9.97
CA GLU A 99 0.44 9.79 -10.05
C GLU A 99 0.76 11.16 -9.45
N ASP A 100 0.72 12.21 -10.28
CA ASP A 100 1.07 13.58 -9.91
C ASP A 100 -0.12 14.43 -9.44
N ARG A 101 -1.34 13.95 -9.60
CA ARG A 101 -2.57 14.64 -9.14
C ARG A 101 -2.83 14.44 -7.65
N LEU A 102 -2.15 13.51 -7.00
CA LEU A 102 -2.30 13.28 -5.57
C LEU A 102 -1.82 14.47 -4.74
N GLN A 103 -2.56 14.79 -3.68
CA GLN A 103 -2.15 15.80 -2.71
C GLN A 103 -1.27 15.23 -1.59
N PHE A 104 -1.44 13.94 -1.28
CA PHE A 104 -0.58 13.22 -0.34
C PHE A 104 -0.60 11.72 -0.59
N SER A 105 0.41 11.04 -0.05
CA SER A 105 0.41 9.58 0.12
C SER A 105 0.80 9.20 1.54
N MET A 106 -0.01 8.31 2.15
CA MET A 106 0.16 7.92 3.55
C MET A 106 0.07 6.39 3.72
N PRO A 107 1.08 5.63 3.25
CA PRO A 107 1.12 4.19 3.43
C PRO A 107 1.24 3.79 4.90
N ASN A 108 0.43 2.82 5.31
CA ASN A 108 0.42 2.25 6.64
C ASN A 108 0.92 0.79 6.57
N VAL A 109 1.90 0.46 7.38
CA VAL A 109 2.64 -0.82 7.40
C VAL A 109 2.97 -1.33 5.98
N PRO A 110 3.61 -0.48 5.14
CA PRO A 110 3.83 -0.80 3.74
C PRO A 110 4.83 -1.93 3.57
N VAL A 111 4.58 -2.80 2.60
CA VAL A 111 5.62 -3.58 1.95
C VAL A 111 6.22 -2.74 0.82
N VAL A 112 7.51 -2.83 0.55
CA VAL A 112 8.14 -2.09 -0.56
C VAL A 112 8.89 -2.98 -1.55
N SER A 113 9.15 -4.23 -1.16
CA SER A 113 9.69 -5.25 -2.05
C SER A 113 8.90 -6.53 -1.87
N LEU A 114 8.05 -6.86 -2.83
CA LEU A 114 7.27 -8.10 -2.81
C LEU A 114 8.17 -9.33 -2.90
N VAL A 115 9.27 -9.26 -3.65
CA VAL A 115 10.24 -10.36 -3.75
C VAL A 115 10.85 -10.66 -2.41
N ASP A 116 11.37 -9.63 -1.72
CA ASP A 116 12.03 -9.82 -0.43
C ASP A 116 11.05 -10.31 0.63
N LEU A 117 9.83 -9.77 0.62
CA LEU A 117 8.79 -10.24 1.52
C LEU A 117 8.51 -11.73 1.31
N LEU A 118 8.19 -12.15 0.08
CA LEU A 118 7.84 -13.53 -0.25
C LEU A 118 9.02 -14.48 -0.03
N TYR A 119 10.24 -14.02 -0.26
CA TYR A 119 11.46 -14.81 -0.09
C TYR A 119 11.84 -15.06 1.39
N GLU A 120 11.38 -14.20 2.29
CA GLU A 120 11.67 -14.27 3.73
C GLU A 120 10.46 -14.71 4.56
N TRP A 121 9.25 -14.56 4.05
CA TRP A 121 8.02 -14.76 4.81
C TRP A 121 7.72 -16.24 5.07
N PHE A 122 7.83 -16.67 6.32
CA PHE A 122 7.39 -18.01 6.72
C PHE A 122 5.85 -18.06 6.87
N PRO A 123 5.16 -19.10 6.37
CA PRO A 123 5.68 -20.35 5.79
C PRO A 123 5.86 -20.33 4.26
N VAL A 124 5.65 -19.22 3.58
CA VAL A 124 5.62 -19.10 2.11
C VAL A 124 7.04 -19.18 1.49
N ALA A 125 8.03 -18.68 2.20
CA ALA A 125 9.41 -18.59 1.71
C ALA A 125 10.01 -19.91 1.16
N PRO A 126 9.81 -21.09 1.77
CA PRO A 126 10.32 -22.35 1.21
C PRO A 126 9.70 -22.67 -0.14
N LEU A 127 8.39 -22.39 -0.32
CA LEU A 127 7.67 -22.62 -1.57
C LEU A 127 8.20 -21.70 -2.68
N VAL A 128 8.35 -20.42 -2.37
CA VAL A 128 8.88 -19.40 -3.30
C VAL A 128 10.30 -19.75 -3.73
N LYS A 129 11.18 -20.07 -2.78
CA LYS A 129 12.57 -20.49 -3.06
C LYS A 129 12.63 -21.72 -3.95
N THR A 130 11.78 -22.71 -3.71
CA THR A 130 11.69 -23.91 -4.52
C THR A 130 11.17 -23.59 -5.92
N GLY A 131 10.13 -22.78 -6.04
CA GLY A 131 9.58 -22.38 -7.33
C GLY A 131 10.59 -21.62 -8.19
N LEU A 132 11.29 -20.63 -7.60
CA LEU A 132 12.35 -19.89 -8.30
C LEU A 132 13.48 -20.81 -8.77
N ARG A 133 13.91 -21.76 -7.93
CA ARG A 133 14.95 -22.73 -8.30
C ARG A 133 14.52 -23.64 -9.46
N ILE A 134 13.27 -24.13 -9.43
CA ILE A 134 12.72 -24.96 -10.53
C ILE A 134 12.64 -24.13 -11.82
N ALA A 135 12.29 -22.87 -11.73
CA ALA A 135 12.23 -21.96 -12.87
C ALA A 135 13.62 -21.49 -13.36
N GLY A 136 14.70 -21.84 -12.67
CA GLY A 136 16.06 -21.39 -13.00
C GLY A 136 16.28 -19.90 -12.73
N ILE A 137 15.46 -19.28 -11.90
CA ILE A 137 15.48 -17.82 -11.60
C ILE A 137 16.13 -17.60 -10.22
N ASN A 138 17.17 -16.78 -10.17
CA ASN A 138 17.77 -16.36 -8.90
C ASN A 138 17.05 -15.13 -8.31
N ILE A 139 17.36 -14.80 -7.06
CA ILE A 139 16.71 -13.69 -6.35
C ILE A 139 16.96 -12.32 -7.00
N HIS A 140 18.12 -12.12 -7.63
CA HIS A 140 18.46 -10.87 -8.28
C HIS A 140 17.66 -10.68 -9.57
N GLU A 141 17.48 -11.74 -10.34
CA GLU A 141 16.63 -11.76 -11.53
C GLU A 141 15.16 -11.53 -11.15
N ALA A 142 14.68 -12.16 -10.09
CA ALA A 142 13.33 -11.92 -9.58
C ALA A 142 13.13 -10.45 -9.14
N ARG A 143 14.09 -9.86 -8.42
CA ARG A 143 14.07 -8.43 -8.07
C ARG A 143 14.10 -7.54 -9.31
N HIS A 144 14.93 -7.86 -10.30
CA HIS A 144 14.99 -7.10 -11.55
C HIS A 144 13.66 -7.14 -12.29
N THR A 145 13.06 -8.32 -12.43
CA THR A 145 11.76 -8.49 -13.10
C THR A 145 10.63 -7.71 -12.41
N LEU A 146 10.62 -7.67 -11.07
CA LEU A 146 9.61 -6.96 -10.28
C LEU A 146 10.00 -5.50 -9.97
N SER A 147 11.17 -5.01 -10.44
CA SER A 147 11.59 -3.63 -10.18
C SER A 147 10.65 -2.60 -10.80
N VAL A 148 10.02 -2.93 -11.93
CA VAL A 148 9.08 -2.04 -12.63
C VAL A 148 7.90 -1.60 -11.76
N GLN A 149 7.53 -2.39 -10.77
CA GLN A 149 6.44 -2.07 -9.85
C GLN A 149 6.92 -1.84 -8.40
N CYS A 150 8.22 -1.81 -8.17
CA CYS A 150 8.77 -1.55 -6.84
C CYS A 150 8.77 -0.04 -6.55
N PRO A 151 8.15 0.44 -5.47
CA PRO A 151 8.12 1.87 -5.14
C PRO A 151 9.50 2.47 -4.87
N LEU A 152 10.52 1.64 -4.62
CA LEU A 152 11.91 2.10 -4.43
C LEU A 152 12.65 2.36 -5.76
N THR A 153 12.06 1.98 -6.90
CA THR A 153 12.68 2.19 -8.22
C THR A 153 12.53 3.62 -8.72
N TYR A 154 11.48 4.30 -8.30
CA TYR A 154 11.12 5.63 -8.80
C TYR A 154 11.08 6.65 -7.69
N ALA A 155 11.61 7.84 -7.93
CA ALA A 155 11.40 8.96 -7.03
C ALA A 155 9.90 9.29 -6.92
N PRO A 156 9.40 9.63 -5.73
CA PRO A 156 8.02 10.08 -5.59
C PRO A 156 7.81 11.38 -6.38
N LYS A 157 6.64 11.53 -6.98
CA LYS A 157 6.22 12.79 -7.62
C LYS A 157 5.77 13.85 -6.61
N LEU A 158 5.39 13.40 -5.44
CA LEU A 158 5.03 14.25 -4.32
C LEU A 158 6.27 14.74 -3.58
N PRO A 159 6.31 16.01 -3.16
CA PRO A 159 7.34 16.49 -2.25
C PRO A 159 7.25 15.77 -0.88
N LYS A 160 8.35 15.67 -0.17
CA LYS A 160 8.43 14.90 1.09
C LYS A 160 7.47 15.39 2.18
N GLU A 161 7.10 16.66 2.16
CA GLU A 161 6.15 17.27 3.09
C GLU A 161 4.72 16.72 2.90
N ARG A 162 4.45 16.10 1.74
CA ARG A 162 3.17 15.45 1.39
C ARG A 162 3.21 13.95 1.50
N LEU A 163 4.27 13.41 2.12
CA LEU A 163 4.48 11.98 2.32
C LEU A 163 4.55 11.68 3.82
N MET A 164 3.79 10.68 4.25
CA MET A 164 3.83 10.19 5.62
C MET A 164 3.78 8.67 5.66
N ILE A 165 4.61 8.04 6.47
CA ILE A 165 4.62 6.60 6.66
C ILE A 165 4.15 6.28 8.09
N ILE A 166 3.28 5.28 8.22
CA ILE A 166 2.86 4.74 9.52
C ILE A 166 3.36 3.30 9.60
N SER A 167 4.03 2.93 10.69
CA SER A 167 4.67 1.62 10.78
C SER A 167 4.56 1.01 12.17
N GLY A 168 4.38 -0.32 12.22
CA GLY A 168 4.35 -1.10 13.45
C GLY A 168 5.76 -1.55 13.86
N ALA A 169 6.19 -1.20 15.07
CA ALA A 169 7.53 -1.54 15.54
C ALA A 169 7.76 -3.06 15.70
N GLY A 170 6.70 -3.82 15.97
CA GLY A 170 6.73 -5.28 16.10
C GLY A 170 6.12 -6.03 14.91
N ASP A 171 6.02 -5.39 13.76
CA ASP A 171 5.44 -6.02 12.58
C ASP A 171 6.34 -7.14 12.04
N ARG A 172 5.76 -8.34 11.91
CA ARG A 172 6.44 -9.51 11.35
C ARG A 172 5.92 -9.91 9.96
N LEU A 173 4.81 -9.32 9.52
CA LEU A 173 4.27 -9.55 8.17
C LEU A 173 4.86 -8.57 7.17
N ALA A 174 4.89 -7.28 7.51
CA ALA A 174 5.64 -6.26 6.78
C ALA A 174 6.73 -5.70 7.70
N PRO A 175 7.89 -6.37 7.81
CA PRO A 175 8.91 -6.01 8.79
C PRO A 175 9.31 -4.52 8.71
N PRO A 176 9.65 -3.89 9.85
CA PRO A 176 10.03 -2.48 9.95
C PRO A 176 11.08 -2.01 8.93
N LYS A 177 11.90 -2.94 8.42
CA LYS A 177 12.88 -2.65 7.36
C LYS A 177 12.26 -2.09 6.09
N HIS A 178 11.04 -2.56 5.71
CA HIS A 178 10.35 -2.05 4.52
C HIS A 178 9.98 -0.57 4.68
N SER A 179 9.44 -0.21 5.84
CA SER A 179 9.11 1.18 6.14
C SER A 179 10.36 2.07 6.24
N ARG A 180 11.48 1.55 6.78
CA ARG A 180 12.75 2.30 6.82
C ARG A 180 13.33 2.53 5.44
N LEU A 181 13.32 1.51 4.57
CA LEU A 181 13.78 1.65 3.18
C LEU A 181 12.95 2.71 2.44
N LEU A 182 11.62 2.68 2.59
CA LEU A 182 10.75 3.68 1.98
C LEU A 182 11.00 5.08 2.54
N TRP A 183 11.20 5.20 3.84
CA TRP A 183 11.48 6.46 4.52
C TRP A 183 12.81 7.09 4.04
N GLU A 184 13.85 6.29 3.90
CA GLU A 184 15.14 6.74 3.35
C GLU A 184 14.98 7.15 1.89
N HIS A 185 14.27 6.36 1.09
CA HIS A 185 13.99 6.65 -0.30
C HIS A 185 13.14 7.92 -0.51
N TRP A 186 12.27 8.24 0.44
CA TRP A 186 11.43 9.43 0.44
C TRP A 186 12.06 10.63 1.16
N ASP A 187 13.37 10.72 1.17
CA ASP A 187 14.16 11.79 1.78
C ASP A 187 13.76 12.07 3.23
N ARG A 188 13.51 11.00 4.00
CA ARG A 188 13.16 11.05 5.42
C ARG A 188 11.90 11.88 5.68
N CYS A 189 10.85 11.58 4.93
CA CYS A 189 9.50 12.16 5.11
C CYS A 189 8.96 11.91 6.53
N ARG A 190 7.75 12.37 6.82
CA ARG A 190 7.12 12.12 8.13
C ARG A 190 6.95 10.62 8.37
N LEU A 191 7.36 10.13 9.53
CA LEU A 191 7.29 8.73 9.91
C LEU A 191 6.76 8.59 11.33
N HIS A 192 5.69 7.81 11.49
CA HIS A 192 5.13 7.45 12.79
C HIS A 192 5.34 5.97 13.09
N TRP A 193 5.99 5.67 14.21
CA TRP A 193 6.10 4.31 14.74
C TRP A 193 5.08 4.08 15.83
N PHE A 194 4.20 3.08 15.67
CA PHE A 194 3.31 2.66 16.74
C PHE A 194 3.79 1.36 17.39
N PRO A 195 3.57 1.18 18.71
CA PRO A 195 3.75 -0.11 19.35
C PRO A 195 2.68 -1.08 18.88
N GLY A 196 3.08 -2.31 18.54
CA GLY A 196 2.16 -3.31 18.02
C GLY A 196 2.72 -4.03 16.81
N ASN A 197 1.83 -4.70 16.07
CA ASN A 197 2.18 -5.51 14.92
C ASN A 197 1.30 -5.18 13.71
N HIS A 198 1.35 -6.02 12.66
CA HIS A 198 0.62 -5.80 11.42
C HIS A 198 -0.90 -5.66 11.58
N ILE A 199 -1.47 -6.36 12.55
CA ILE A 199 -2.93 -6.43 12.78
C ILE A 199 -3.33 -5.61 14.00
N LEU A 200 -2.54 -5.71 15.08
CA LEU A 200 -2.82 -5.04 16.33
C LEU A 200 -2.06 -3.72 16.40
N HIS A 201 -2.75 -2.63 16.09
CA HIS A 201 -2.25 -1.27 16.15
C HIS A 201 -2.51 -0.72 17.56
N LEU A 202 -1.56 -0.89 18.45
CA LEU A 202 -1.63 -0.29 19.79
C LEU A 202 -1.44 1.23 19.67
N ASP A 203 -2.08 1.97 20.56
CA ASP A 203 -2.04 3.44 20.57
C ASP A 203 -2.52 4.10 19.26
N GLN A 204 -3.49 3.49 18.56
CA GLN A 204 -4.04 4.03 17.31
C GLN A 204 -4.40 5.54 17.42
N GLY A 205 -4.92 5.98 18.57
CA GLY A 205 -5.23 7.39 18.80
C GLY A 205 -4.03 8.33 18.66
N LYS A 206 -2.80 7.86 18.86
CA LYS A 206 -1.60 8.71 18.71
C LYS A 206 -1.27 8.94 17.25
N TYR A 207 -1.24 7.89 16.43
CA TYR A 207 -0.96 8.10 15.01
C TYR A 207 -2.12 8.80 14.28
N LEU A 208 -3.38 8.61 14.70
CA LEU A 208 -4.50 9.37 14.16
C LEU A 208 -4.37 10.87 14.43
N LYS A 209 -3.86 11.26 15.60
CA LYS A 209 -3.54 12.67 15.90
C LYS A 209 -2.40 13.18 15.00
N ASP A 210 -1.39 12.36 14.77
CA ASP A 210 -0.26 12.70 13.90
C ASP A 210 -0.69 12.81 12.43
N MET A 211 -1.57 11.91 11.97
CA MET A 211 -2.22 12.01 10.66
C MET A 211 -3.03 13.31 10.51
N ALA A 212 -3.85 13.66 11.52
CA ALA A 212 -4.62 14.91 11.50
C ALA A 212 -3.69 16.12 11.41
N GLN A 213 -2.59 16.12 12.16
CA GLN A 213 -1.61 17.20 12.09
C GLN A 213 -0.94 17.27 10.72
N PHE A 214 -0.56 16.12 10.15
CA PHE A 214 0.00 16.03 8.79
C PHE A 214 -0.96 16.63 7.75
N LEU A 215 -2.24 16.29 7.78
CA LEU A 215 -3.24 16.79 6.83
C LEU A 215 -3.45 18.31 6.97
N ARG A 216 -3.41 18.85 8.19
CA ARG A 216 -3.43 20.30 8.42
C ARG A 216 -2.17 20.99 7.89
N ASP A 217 -1.00 20.41 8.13
CA ASP A 217 0.29 21.00 7.73
C ASP A 217 0.39 21.17 6.18
N ILE A 218 -0.28 20.29 5.43
CA ILE A 218 -0.35 20.37 3.96
C ILE A 218 -1.60 21.08 3.42
N ASN A 219 -2.42 21.66 4.30
CA ASN A 219 -3.69 22.33 3.97
C ASN A 219 -4.67 21.43 3.17
N PHE A 220 -4.73 20.14 3.51
CA PHE A 220 -5.67 19.21 2.87
C PHE A 220 -7.08 19.33 3.46
N ASP A 221 -7.22 19.84 4.67
CA ASP A 221 -8.45 20.02 5.44
C ASP A 221 -9.28 21.28 5.07
N ARG A 222 -8.91 21.98 3.98
CA ARG A 222 -9.57 23.20 3.50
C ARG A 222 -9.79 23.21 2.00
#